data_042370037c8332d8b79afc7b5cd4db0d
#
_entry.id   042370037c8332d8b79afc7b5cd4db0d
#
_cell.length_a   1.000
_cell.length_b   1.000
_cell.length_c   1.000
_cell.angle_alpha   90.00
_cell.angle_beta   90.00
_cell.angle_gamma   90.00
#
_symmetry.space_group_name_H-M   'P 1'
#
loop_
_entity.id
_entity.type
_entity.pdbx_description
1 polymer ?
#
loop_
_entity_poly.entity_id
_entity_poly.type
_entity_poly.pdbx_seq_one_letter_code
_entity_poly.pdbx_strand_id
1 'polypeptide(L)'
;MKHLIDFIKFRLFFFGIVMKVFWECRRKKTVILLGTPLHGNLGDQAIAYSEYVFFQRLGYRTVEVPSPYVSKYIKLWKLLIGSKRVYVHGGGFIGVLWPKEHEMLLQILHVFSENEIIILPQTIDFGDNYSLLDEFNSTLKKCRNVVICAREKFSYQKYDNKITSAKMLLIPDMVLFLEPLQIKIKKDSNKAIFCMRSDKEKMISDDDIKDIIHNVCSLNPDIEIIQTDTVQNIFVNPVKRKKLVENKIEEFTKANLIITDRLHGMVFGYLAGVPVAVLSNLNHKVAGVYDWIKGNTKIRMMKSTKEFGGFCQEILLEEKEEYFYVDFKGKYQPLIEIVEKV
;
A
#
# COMPACT_ATOMS: atom_id res chain seq x y z
N MET A 1 24.50 3.26 -26.67
CA MET A 1 25.18 2.56 -25.55
C MET A 1 24.28 2.43 -24.32
N LYS A 2 23.69 3.51 -23.77
CA LYS A 2 22.81 3.48 -22.58
C LYS A 2 21.60 2.52 -22.72
N HIS A 3 20.86 2.60 -23.84
CA HIS A 3 19.72 1.70 -24.12
C HIS A 3 20.11 0.21 -24.19
N LEU A 4 21.28 -0.11 -24.71
CA LEU A 4 21.75 -1.51 -24.75
C LEU A 4 22.11 -2.02 -23.36
N ILE A 5 22.73 -1.18 -22.53
CA ILE A 5 23.08 -1.51 -21.15
C ILE A 5 21.78 -1.73 -20.32
N ASP A 6 20.80 -0.86 -20.49
CA ASP A 6 19.53 -0.98 -19.77
C ASP A 6 18.75 -2.23 -20.20
N PHE A 7 18.79 -2.57 -21.50
CA PHE A 7 18.20 -3.79 -22.03
C PHE A 7 18.88 -5.06 -21.48
N ILE A 8 20.22 -5.07 -21.40
CA ILE A 8 20.97 -6.20 -20.83
C ILE A 8 20.66 -6.35 -19.33
N LYS A 9 20.65 -5.24 -18.56
CA LYS A 9 20.30 -5.26 -17.14
C LYS A 9 18.89 -5.80 -16.91
N PHE A 10 17.92 -5.39 -17.73
CA PHE A 10 16.55 -5.86 -17.66
C PHE A 10 16.45 -7.38 -17.91
N ARG A 11 17.18 -7.90 -18.90
CA ARG A 11 17.22 -9.34 -19.18
C ARG A 11 17.90 -10.14 -18.08
N LEU A 12 19.01 -9.65 -17.53
CA LEU A 12 19.69 -10.29 -16.41
C LEU A 12 18.80 -10.33 -15.15
N PHE A 13 18.11 -9.24 -14.88
CA PHE A 13 17.16 -9.18 -13.76
C PHE A 13 16.01 -10.18 -13.96
N PHE A 14 15.42 -10.24 -15.16
CA PHE A 14 14.39 -11.22 -15.49
C PHE A 14 14.89 -12.65 -15.32
N PHE A 15 16.07 -12.97 -15.87
CA PHE A 15 16.67 -14.29 -15.72
C PHE A 15 16.89 -14.66 -14.26
N GLY A 16 17.36 -13.72 -13.45
CA GLY A 16 17.49 -13.91 -12.00
C GLY A 16 16.16 -14.28 -11.31
N ILE A 17 15.05 -13.64 -11.72
CA ILE A 17 13.70 -13.97 -11.21
C ILE A 17 13.32 -15.41 -11.63
N VAL A 18 13.50 -15.75 -12.92
CA VAL A 18 13.18 -17.09 -13.42
C VAL A 18 13.93 -18.18 -12.66
N MET A 19 15.23 -18.00 -12.47
CA MET A 19 16.05 -18.94 -11.70
C MET A 19 15.62 -19.03 -10.25
N LYS A 20 15.29 -17.89 -9.62
CA LYS A 20 14.80 -17.87 -8.25
C LYS A 20 13.47 -18.60 -8.11
N VAL A 21 12.49 -18.34 -8.99
CA VAL A 21 11.21 -19.07 -9.02
C VAL A 21 11.45 -20.56 -9.21
N PHE A 22 12.28 -20.94 -10.18
CA PHE A 22 12.59 -22.34 -10.48
C PHE A 22 13.16 -23.10 -9.27
N TRP A 23 14.10 -22.52 -8.54
CA TRP A 23 14.71 -23.17 -7.38
C TRP A 23 13.84 -23.12 -6.12
N GLU A 24 13.25 -21.98 -5.84
CA GLU A 24 12.48 -21.80 -4.61
C GLU A 24 11.10 -22.47 -4.65
N CYS A 25 10.49 -22.63 -5.84
CA CYS A 25 9.25 -23.42 -5.98
C CYS A 25 9.39 -24.88 -5.56
N ARG A 26 10.59 -25.42 -5.50
CA ARG A 26 10.85 -26.79 -5.03
C ARG A 26 10.89 -26.92 -3.51
N ARG A 27 10.93 -25.81 -2.79
CA ARG A 27 10.99 -25.78 -1.32
C ARG A 27 9.60 -25.72 -0.71
N LYS A 28 9.42 -26.31 0.49
CA LYS A 28 8.11 -26.39 1.14
C LYS A 28 7.61 -25.00 1.60
N LYS A 29 8.39 -24.24 2.36
CA LYS A 29 8.00 -22.94 2.90
C LYS A 29 8.36 -21.79 1.97
N THR A 30 7.77 -21.77 0.78
CA THR A 30 7.97 -20.70 -0.20
C THR A 30 6.65 -20.10 -0.63
N VAL A 31 6.56 -18.80 -0.57
CA VAL A 31 5.47 -17.96 -1.07
C VAL A 31 5.87 -17.39 -2.42
N ILE A 32 4.99 -17.52 -3.41
CA ILE A 32 5.13 -16.90 -4.72
C ILE A 32 4.18 -15.69 -4.76
N LEU A 33 4.76 -14.50 -4.81
CA LEU A 33 4.05 -13.22 -4.79
C LEU A 33 4.08 -12.59 -6.18
N LEU A 34 2.92 -12.52 -6.82
CA LEU A 34 2.73 -12.01 -8.17
C LEU A 34 2.29 -10.54 -8.15
N GLY A 35 2.83 -9.74 -9.07
CA GLY A 35 2.34 -8.38 -9.31
C GLY A 35 3.01 -7.29 -8.48
N THR A 36 4.15 -7.55 -7.84
CA THR A 36 4.86 -6.52 -7.06
C THR A 36 5.35 -5.36 -7.92
N PRO A 37 5.39 -4.12 -7.39
CA PRO A 37 5.74 -2.94 -8.17
C PRO A 37 7.25 -2.82 -8.43
N LEU A 38 7.60 -2.21 -9.58
CA LEU A 38 8.97 -1.75 -9.90
C LEU A 38 9.05 -0.22 -10.08
N HIS A 39 7.92 0.48 -10.01
CA HIS A 39 7.86 1.94 -10.11
C HIS A 39 8.13 2.61 -8.76
N GLY A 40 8.39 3.92 -8.79
CA GLY A 40 8.79 4.69 -7.62
C GLY A 40 7.65 5.21 -6.74
N ASN A 41 6.45 4.64 -6.79
CA ASN A 41 5.42 4.89 -5.77
C ASN A 41 5.84 4.16 -4.47
N LEU A 42 6.36 4.91 -3.51
CA LEU A 42 6.87 4.35 -2.25
C LEU A 42 5.76 3.74 -1.38
N GLY A 43 4.50 4.17 -1.57
CA GLY A 43 3.35 3.52 -0.93
C GLY A 43 3.18 2.06 -1.39
N ASP A 44 3.16 1.82 -2.70
CA ASP A 44 3.06 0.46 -3.25
C ASP A 44 4.32 -0.36 -2.93
N GLN A 45 5.49 0.30 -2.90
CA GLN A 45 6.73 -0.35 -2.46
C GLN A 45 6.67 -0.74 -0.97
N ALA A 46 6.03 0.06 -0.13
CA ALA A 46 5.84 -0.24 1.28
C ALA A 46 4.88 -1.42 1.48
N ILE A 47 3.81 -1.53 0.67
CA ILE A 47 2.94 -2.71 0.68
C ILE A 47 3.77 -3.96 0.37
N ALA A 48 4.52 -3.97 -0.72
CA ALA A 48 5.34 -5.14 -1.09
C ALA A 48 6.45 -5.46 -0.06
N TYR A 49 7.02 -4.44 0.59
CA TYR A 49 7.96 -4.64 1.69
C TYR A 49 7.29 -5.27 2.91
N SER A 50 6.11 -4.79 3.27
CA SER A 50 5.33 -5.32 4.40
C SER A 50 4.89 -6.76 4.18
N GLU A 51 4.48 -7.11 2.96
CA GLU A 51 4.15 -8.47 2.55
C GLU A 51 5.36 -9.40 2.70
N TYR A 52 6.54 -8.94 2.27
CA TYR A 52 7.78 -9.69 2.49
C TYR A 52 8.06 -9.90 3.99
N VAL A 53 7.95 -8.86 4.82
CA VAL A 53 8.16 -8.93 6.28
C VAL A 53 7.12 -9.86 6.93
N PHE A 54 5.87 -9.79 6.50
CA PHE A 54 4.78 -10.64 6.99
C PHE A 54 5.10 -12.12 6.77
N PHE A 55 5.41 -12.51 5.54
CA PHE A 55 5.76 -13.89 5.24
C PHE A 55 7.05 -14.34 5.91
N GLN A 56 8.05 -13.47 6.01
CA GLN A 56 9.30 -13.76 6.71
C GLN A 56 9.06 -14.06 8.19
N ARG A 57 8.19 -13.30 8.88
CA ARG A 57 7.83 -13.55 10.28
C ARG A 57 7.11 -14.90 10.48
N LEU A 58 6.38 -15.37 9.49
CA LEU A 58 5.74 -16.69 9.48
C LEU A 58 6.72 -17.81 9.07
N GLY A 59 7.99 -17.50 8.84
CA GLY A 59 9.02 -18.47 8.46
C GLY A 59 9.00 -18.89 7.00
N TYR A 60 8.34 -18.11 6.12
CA TYR A 60 8.32 -18.37 4.68
C TYR A 60 9.38 -17.57 3.94
N ARG A 61 9.91 -18.15 2.87
CA ARG A 61 10.69 -17.45 1.86
C ARG A 61 9.75 -16.84 0.84
N THR A 62 9.99 -15.60 0.44
CA THR A 62 9.17 -14.92 -0.57
C THR A 62 9.94 -14.80 -1.88
N VAL A 63 9.31 -15.23 -2.96
CA VAL A 63 9.76 -15.01 -4.32
C VAL A 63 8.77 -14.10 -5.02
N GLU A 64 9.25 -12.96 -5.46
CA GLU A 64 8.44 -11.96 -6.13
C GLU A 64 8.55 -12.08 -7.64
N VAL A 65 7.41 -11.99 -8.32
CA VAL A 65 7.31 -11.79 -9.77
C VAL A 65 6.68 -10.41 -9.99
N PRO A 66 7.48 -9.41 -10.38
CA PRO A 66 6.98 -8.05 -10.57
C PRO A 66 5.98 -7.92 -11.70
N SER A 67 5.04 -6.97 -11.56
CA SER A 67 3.91 -6.77 -12.47
C SER A 67 4.27 -6.72 -13.96
N PRO A 68 5.36 -6.04 -14.42
CA PRO A 68 5.72 -6.05 -15.85
C PRO A 68 6.10 -7.42 -16.42
N TYR A 69 6.49 -8.36 -15.56
CA TYR A 69 6.84 -9.71 -15.97
C TYR A 69 5.69 -10.70 -15.81
N VAL A 70 4.69 -10.40 -14.97
CA VAL A 70 3.55 -11.30 -14.78
C VAL A 70 2.81 -11.49 -16.10
N SER A 71 2.18 -10.46 -16.65
CA SER A 71 1.38 -10.54 -17.87
C SER A 71 2.19 -11.02 -19.06
N LYS A 72 3.40 -10.50 -19.23
CA LYS A 72 4.25 -10.83 -20.39
C LYS A 72 4.67 -12.29 -20.45
N TYR A 73 4.83 -12.95 -19.29
CA TYR A 73 5.37 -14.31 -19.21
C TYR A 73 4.48 -15.24 -18.39
N ILE A 74 3.18 -14.98 -18.33
CA ILE A 74 2.24 -15.66 -17.43
C ILE A 74 2.23 -17.20 -17.59
N LYS A 75 2.35 -17.70 -18.84
CA LYS A 75 2.44 -19.14 -19.12
C LYS A 75 3.73 -19.78 -18.60
N LEU A 76 4.85 -19.06 -18.68
CA LEU A 76 6.11 -19.50 -18.09
C LEU A 76 5.99 -19.59 -16.56
N TRP A 77 5.36 -18.60 -15.93
CA TRP A 77 5.15 -18.64 -14.49
C TRP A 77 4.27 -19.81 -14.09
N LYS A 78 3.19 -20.09 -14.83
CA LYS A 78 2.35 -21.29 -14.59
C LYS A 78 3.14 -22.58 -14.67
N LEU A 79 4.00 -22.72 -15.67
CA LEU A 79 4.86 -23.90 -15.83
C LEU A 79 5.83 -24.07 -14.64
N LEU A 80 6.46 -22.99 -14.19
CA LEU A 80 7.45 -23.04 -13.11
C LEU A 80 6.82 -23.23 -11.72
N ILE A 81 5.68 -22.58 -11.48
CA ILE A 81 4.97 -22.58 -10.21
C ILE A 81 4.14 -23.87 -10.04
N GLY A 82 3.61 -24.40 -11.12
CA GLY A 82 2.80 -25.63 -11.11
C GLY A 82 1.51 -25.46 -10.32
N SER A 83 1.26 -26.38 -9.38
CA SER A 83 0.06 -26.41 -8.54
C SER A 83 0.18 -25.66 -7.20
N LYS A 84 1.30 -24.98 -6.95
CA LYS A 84 1.49 -24.25 -5.70
C LYS A 84 0.48 -23.12 -5.53
N ARG A 85 0.15 -22.81 -4.26
CA ARG A 85 -0.57 -21.60 -3.91
C ARG A 85 0.16 -20.37 -4.40
N VAL A 86 -0.58 -19.41 -4.95
CA VAL A 86 -0.06 -18.12 -5.40
C VAL A 86 -0.68 -16.98 -4.62
N TYR A 87 0.11 -15.96 -4.38
CA TYR A 87 -0.33 -14.74 -3.71
C TYR A 87 -0.27 -13.60 -4.72
N VAL A 88 -1.26 -12.73 -4.71
CA VAL A 88 -1.29 -11.52 -5.52
C VAL A 88 -1.05 -10.33 -4.61
N HIS A 89 -0.12 -9.47 -5.03
CA HIS A 89 0.23 -8.23 -4.33
C HIS A 89 -0.99 -7.39 -3.97
N GLY A 90 -0.98 -6.80 -2.78
CA GLY A 90 -2.00 -5.88 -2.28
C GLY A 90 -2.00 -4.52 -2.98
N GLY A 91 -2.87 -3.63 -2.55
CA GLY A 91 -2.93 -2.27 -3.09
C GLY A 91 -4.35 -1.76 -3.33
N GLY A 92 -4.64 -1.23 -4.51
CA GLY A 92 -5.95 -0.66 -4.80
C GLY A 92 -6.32 -0.74 -6.26
N PHE A 93 -6.14 -1.90 -6.89
CA PHE A 93 -6.32 -2.07 -8.33
C PHE A 93 -7.44 -3.04 -8.72
N ILE A 94 -8.25 -3.54 -7.77
CA ILE A 94 -9.44 -4.30 -8.13
C ILE A 94 -10.55 -3.31 -8.53
N GLY A 95 -10.83 -3.21 -9.82
CA GLY A 95 -11.89 -2.37 -10.38
C GLY A 95 -11.40 -1.34 -11.40
N VAL A 96 -12.07 -0.18 -11.45
CA VAL A 96 -11.96 0.79 -12.55
C VAL A 96 -10.72 1.70 -12.51
N LEU A 97 -10.09 1.87 -11.35
CA LEU A 97 -9.07 2.91 -11.16
C LEU A 97 -7.75 2.61 -11.87
N TRP A 98 -7.36 1.33 -11.92
CA TRP A 98 -6.11 0.86 -12.48
C TRP A 98 -6.35 -0.28 -13.48
N PRO A 99 -6.83 0.03 -14.69
CA PRO A 99 -7.27 -1.00 -15.64
C PRO A 99 -6.20 -2.02 -16.02
N LYS A 100 -4.94 -1.61 -16.17
CA LYS A 100 -3.83 -2.51 -16.53
C LYS A 100 -3.52 -3.53 -15.43
N GLU A 101 -3.55 -3.09 -14.19
CA GLU A 101 -3.32 -3.94 -13.02
C GLU A 101 -4.52 -4.86 -12.78
N HIS A 102 -5.73 -4.37 -13.03
CA HIS A 102 -6.95 -5.18 -12.99
C HIS A 102 -6.92 -6.27 -14.07
N GLU A 103 -6.54 -5.93 -15.29
CA GLU A 103 -6.37 -6.90 -16.39
C GLU A 103 -5.30 -7.95 -16.05
N MET A 104 -4.17 -7.54 -15.47
CA MET A 104 -3.15 -8.48 -14.98
C MET A 104 -3.75 -9.45 -13.94
N LEU A 105 -4.58 -8.96 -13.02
CA LEU A 105 -5.27 -9.81 -12.06
C LEU A 105 -6.19 -10.83 -12.75
N LEU A 106 -6.99 -10.40 -13.73
CA LEU A 106 -7.85 -11.31 -14.51
C LEU A 106 -7.02 -12.39 -15.22
N GLN A 107 -5.86 -12.03 -15.78
CA GLN A 107 -4.93 -13.00 -16.39
C GLN A 107 -4.40 -14.00 -15.35
N ILE A 108 -4.04 -13.54 -14.14
CA ILE A 108 -3.62 -14.44 -13.05
C ILE A 108 -4.73 -15.40 -12.69
N LEU A 109 -5.95 -14.91 -12.46
CA LEU A 109 -7.11 -15.74 -12.12
C LEU A 109 -7.39 -16.78 -13.20
N HIS A 110 -7.31 -16.39 -14.47
CA HIS A 110 -7.55 -17.31 -15.60
C HIS A 110 -6.48 -18.40 -15.68
N VAL A 111 -5.20 -18.04 -15.63
CA VAL A 111 -4.10 -18.99 -15.84
C VAL A 111 -3.84 -19.87 -14.62
N PHE A 112 -4.07 -19.36 -13.43
CA PHE A 112 -3.88 -20.07 -12.17
C PHE A 112 -5.20 -20.58 -11.56
N SER A 113 -6.26 -20.73 -12.37
CA SER A 113 -7.60 -21.12 -11.90
C SER A 113 -7.63 -22.41 -11.06
N GLU A 114 -6.76 -23.36 -11.33
CA GLU A 114 -6.62 -24.62 -10.56
C GLU A 114 -5.78 -24.47 -9.28
N ASN A 115 -5.14 -23.33 -9.07
CA ASN A 115 -4.35 -23.07 -7.88
C ASN A 115 -5.23 -22.45 -6.78
N GLU A 116 -4.80 -22.54 -5.55
CA GLU A 116 -5.30 -21.67 -4.50
C GLU A 116 -4.69 -20.28 -4.68
N ILE A 117 -5.52 -19.25 -4.77
CA ILE A 117 -5.12 -17.86 -5.02
C ILE A 117 -5.52 -17.02 -3.82
N ILE A 118 -4.55 -16.32 -3.24
CA ILE A 118 -4.79 -15.37 -2.15
C ILE A 118 -4.43 -13.97 -2.64
N ILE A 119 -5.42 -13.11 -2.75
CA ILE A 119 -5.24 -11.70 -3.09
C ILE A 119 -5.08 -10.94 -1.78
N LEU A 120 -3.89 -10.38 -1.57
CA LEU A 120 -3.53 -9.62 -0.38
C LEU A 120 -4.32 -8.30 -0.29
N PRO A 121 -4.34 -7.60 0.84
CA PRO A 121 -5.27 -6.51 1.11
C PRO A 121 -5.38 -5.46 0.01
N GLN A 122 -6.60 -5.33 -0.56
CA GLN A 122 -6.94 -4.47 -1.69
C GLN A 122 -8.05 -3.48 -1.34
N THR A 123 -8.02 -2.31 -1.96
CA THR A 123 -9.24 -1.54 -2.19
C THR A 123 -9.94 -2.11 -3.44
N ILE A 124 -11.25 -2.31 -3.33
CA ILE A 124 -12.10 -2.80 -4.39
C ILE A 124 -13.07 -1.69 -4.76
N ASP A 125 -13.03 -1.25 -6.02
CA ASP A 125 -13.95 -0.22 -6.50
C ASP A 125 -14.26 -0.38 -7.99
N PHE A 126 -15.44 -0.93 -8.26
CA PHE A 126 -15.96 -1.06 -9.61
C PHE A 126 -16.80 0.17 -10.02
N GLY A 127 -16.99 1.16 -9.12
CA GLY A 127 -17.89 2.28 -9.35
C GLY A 127 -19.28 1.79 -9.77
N ASP A 128 -19.78 2.32 -10.88
CA ASP A 128 -21.04 1.90 -11.54
C ASP A 128 -20.81 0.98 -12.75
N ASN A 129 -19.58 0.44 -12.88
CA ASN A 129 -19.24 -0.46 -13.98
C ASN A 129 -19.63 -1.91 -13.64
N TYR A 130 -20.92 -2.22 -13.78
CA TYR A 130 -21.46 -3.56 -13.52
C TYR A 130 -20.89 -4.61 -14.48
N SER A 131 -20.60 -4.25 -15.74
CA SER A 131 -20.00 -5.17 -16.72
C SER A 131 -18.62 -5.67 -16.27
N LEU A 132 -17.79 -4.78 -15.72
CA LEU A 132 -16.46 -5.16 -15.20
C LEU A 132 -16.58 -6.04 -13.96
N LEU A 133 -17.57 -5.78 -13.09
CA LEU A 133 -17.85 -6.63 -11.93
C LEU A 133 -18.33 -8.03 -12.36
N ASP A 134 -19.19 -8.11 -13.38
CA ASP A 134 -19.69 -9.37 -13.93
C ASP A 134 -18.59 -10.18 -14.60
N GLU A 135 -17.67 -9.54 -15.33
CA GLU A 135 -16.49 -10.17 -15.89
C GLU A 135 -15.58 -10.74 -14.79
N PHE A 136 -15.34 -9.97 -13.73
CA PHE A 136 -14.56 -10.40 -12.58
C PHE A 136 -15.20 -11.62 -11.91
N ASN A 137 -16.49 -11.57 -11.61
CA ASN A 137 -17.25 -12.69 -11.03
C ASN A 137 -17.24 -13.93 -11.93
N SER A 138 -17.41 -13.74 -13.26
CA SER A 138 -17.36 -14.84 -14.21
C SER A 138 -15.99 -15.51 -14.27
N THR A 139 -14.94 -14.73 -14.06
CA THR A 139 -13.56 -15.26 -13.97
C THR A 139 -13.36 -16.01 -12.66
N LEU A 140 -13.82 -15.47 -11.54
CA LEU A 140 -13.73 -16.12 -10.22
C LEU A 140 -14.47 -17.46 -10.18
N LYS A 141 -15.63 -17.58 -10.83
CA LYS A 141 -16.40 -18.83 -10.91
C LYS A 141 -15.62 -19.99 -11.53
N LYS A 142 -14.60 -19.70 -12.35
CA LYS A 142 -13.74 -20.71 -12.97
C LYS A 142 -12.56 -21.10 -12.09
N CYS A 143 -12.34 -20.40 -10.99
CA CYS A 143 -11.23 -20.64 -10.09
C CYS A 143 -11.64 -21.65 -8.99
N ARG A 144 -10.72 -22.55 -8.65
CA ARG A 144 -10.94 -23.58 -7.64
C ARG A 144 -11.09 -23.01 -6.24
N ASN A 145 -10.24 -22.08 -5.85
CA ASN A 145 -10.26 -21.47 -4.51
C ASN A 145 -9.59 -20.11 -4.54
N VAL A 146 -10.35 -19.06 -4.24
CA VAL A 146 -9.85 -17.69 -4.18
C VAL A 146 -10.23 -17.06 -2.85
N VAL A 147 -9.24 -16.45 -2.20
CA VAL A 147 -9.44 -15.57 -1.05
C VAL A 147 -9.08 -14.16 -1.46
N ILE A 148 -9.96 -13.21 -1.17
CA ILE A 148 -9.75 -11.79 -1.43
C ILE A 148 -9.74 -11.04 -0.10
N CYS A 149 -8.64 -10.36 0.21
CA CYS A 149 -8.56 -9.51 1.38
C CYS A 149 -8.93 -8.08 0.98
N ALA A 150 -10.02 -7.54 1.52
CA ALA A 150 -10.32 -6.12 1.44
C ALA A 150 -9.56 -5.39 2.56
N ARG A 151 -8.88 -4.27 2.24
CA ARG A 151 -8.08 -3.53 3.24
C ARG A 151 -8.86 -2.52 4.04
N GLU A 152 -10.12 -2.27 3.69
CA GLU A 152 -10.99 -1.33 4.39
C GLU A 152 -12.46 -1.77 4.32
N LYS A 153 -13.25 -1.28 5.29
CA LYS A 153 -14.63 -1.69 5.49
C LYS A 153 -15.54 -1.39 4.31
N PHE A 154 -15.30 -0.29 3.60
CA PHE A 154 -16.12 0.09 2.45
C PHE A 154 -16.06 -0.96 1.35
N SER A 155 -14.86 -1.38 0.93
CA SER A 155 -14.69 -2.47 -0.04
C SER A 155 -15.31 -3.76 0.46
N TYR A 156 -15.06 -4.14 1.71
CA TYR A 156 -15.61 -5.35 2.28
C TYR A 156 -17.14 -5.33 2.25
N GLN A 157 -17.79 -4.33 2.83
CA GLN A 157 -19.25 -4.25 2.94
C GLN A 157 -19.95 -4.10 1.60
N LYS A 158 -19.35 -3.33 0.66
CA LYS A 158 -19.94 -3.10 -0.67
C LYS A 158 -19.90 -4.33 -1.56
N TYR A 159 -18.86 -5.19 -1.40
CA TYR A 159 -18.60 -6.28 -2.35
C TYR A 159 -18.68 -7.69 -1.76
N ASP A 160 -18.73 -7.89 -0.45
CA ASP A 160 -18.83 -9.20 0.18
C ASP A 160 -20.01 -10.04 -0.35
N ASN A 161 -21.18 -9.43 -0.51
CA ASN A 161 -22.37 -10.09 -1.08
C ASN A 161 -22.43 -10.07 -2.63
N LYS A 162 -21.54 -9.33 -3.29
CA LYS A 162 -21.52 -9.21 -4.76
C LYS A 162 -20.46 -10.10 -5.40
N ILE A 163 -19.40 -10.44 -4.65
CA ILE A 163 -18.34 -11.37 -5.06
C ILE A 163 -18.60 -12.71 -4.40
N THR A 164 -19.43 -13.54 -5.04
CA THR A 164 -19.95 -14.78 -4.44
C THR A 164 -19.05 -16.01 -4.62
N SER A 165 -18.06 -15.94 -5.51
CA SER A 165 -17.20 -17.07 -5.86
C SER A 165 -15.79 -17.00 -5.24
N ALA A 166 -15.59 -16.10 -4.28
CA ALA A 166 -14.37 -16.00 -3.49
C ALA A 166 -14.71 -15.78 -2.01
N LYS A 167 -13.84 -16.23 -1.13
CA LYS A 167 -13.95 -15.90 0.29
C LYS A 167 -13.41 -14.49 0.50
N MET A 168 -14.22 -13.58 1.04
CA MET A 168 -13.79 -12.24 1.40
C MET A 168 -13.29 -12.19 2.85
N LEU A 169 -12.21 -11.47 3.09
CA LEU A 169 -11.69 -11.14 4.42
C LEU A 169 -11.49 -9.64 4.55
N LEU A 170 -11.69 -9.11 5.75
CA LEU A 170 -11.35 -7.73 6.09
C LEU A 170 -10.01 -7.74 6.85
N ILE A 171 -8.95 -7.30 6.21
CA ILE A 171 -7.57 -7.31 6.74
C ILE A 171 -6.99 -5.90 6.55
N PRO A 172 -6.33 -5.30 7.55
CA PRO A 172 -5.74 -3.96 7.40
C PRO A 172 -4.75 -3.87 6.24
N ASP A 173 -4.51 -2.64 5.75
CA ASP A 173 -3.45 -2.41 4.77
C ASP A 173 -2.12 -3.01 5.26
N MET A 174 -1.41 -3.72 4.38
CA MET A 174 -0.20 -4.45 4.78
C MET A 174 0.87 -3.55 5.37
N VAL A 175 0.92 -2.26 5.02
CA VAL A 175 1.88 -1.32 5.59
C VAL A 175 1.68 -1.13 7.10
N LEU A 176 0.47 -1.30 7.62
CA LEU A 176 0.19 -1.26 9.05
C LEU A 176 0.75 -2.49 9.82
N PHE A 177 1.22 -3.51 9.12
CA PHE A 177 1.93 -4.65 9.72
C PHE A 177 3.39 -4.30 10.10
N LEU A 178 3.96 -3.23 9.53
CA LEU A 178 5.29 -2.75 9.90
C LEU A 178 5.23 -2.18 11.32
N GLU A 179 6.27 -2.45 12.10
CA GLU A 179 6.40 -1.81 13.40
C GLU A 179 6.81 -0.35 13.22
N PRO A 180 6.25 0.55 14.05
CA PRO A 180 6.68 1.94 14.09
C PRO A 180 8.20 2.03 14.32
N LEU A 181 8.84 2.96 13.64
CA LEU A 181 10.21 3.26 13.91
C LEU A 181 10.30 3.85 15.33
N GLN A 182 10.95 3.17 16.27
CA GLN A 182 11.19 3.66 17.62
C GLN A 182 12.26 4.79 17.65
N ILE A 183 12.16 5.69 16.68
CA ILE A 183 13.03 6.86 16.62
C ILE A 183 12.38 7.93 17.48
N LYS A 184 13.08 8.34 18.55
CA LYS A 184 12.66 9.52 19.32
C LYS A 184 12.63 10.73 18.38
N ILE A 185 11.46 11.32 18.20
CA ILE A 185 11.31 12.58 17.48
C ILE A 185 12.28 13.57 18.12
N LYS A 186 13.21 14.10 17.35
CA LYS A 186 14.10 15.16 17.85
C LYS A 186 13.20 16.37 18.13
N LYS A 187 13.14 16.79 19.39
CA LYS A 187 12.34 17.95 19.84
C LYS A 187 12.70 19.27 19.13
N ASP A 188 13.84 19.30 18.43
CA ASP A 188 14.38 20.52 17.80
C ASP A 188 14.01 20.67 16.32
N SER A 189 13.16 19.80 15.76
CA SER A 189 12.70 19.95 14.39
C SER A 189 11.52 20.94 14.36
N ASN A 190 11.71 22.12 13.80
CA ASN A 190 10.64 23.09 13.56
C ASN A 190 10.17 22.99 12.10
N LYS A 191 9.53 21.85 11.74
CA LYS A 191 9.22 21.50 10.35
C LYS A 191 7.79 21.00 10.20
N ALA A 192 7.12 21.45 9.13
CA ALA A 192 5.88 20.86 8.64
C ALA A 192 6.11 20.25 7.26
N ILE A 193 5.76 18.97 7.10
CA ILE A 193 5.86 18.26 5.83
C ILE A 193 4.50 18.22 5.12
N PHE A 194 4.45 18.77 3.91
CA PHE A 194 3.33 18.69 3.00
C PHE A 194 3.58 17.55 2.00
N CYS A 195 2.97 16.40 2.25
CA CYS A 195 3.05 15.24 1.36
C CYS A 195 1.80 15.17 0.50
N MET A 196 1.79 15.97 -0.58
CA MET A 196 0.63 16.18 -1.43
C MET A 196 0.77 15.46 -2.76
N ARG A 197 -0.37 15.02 -3.31
CA ARG A 197 -0.41 14.41 -4.62
C ARG A 197 -0.43 15.44 -5.74
N SER A 198 0.22 15.08 -6.85
CA SER A 198 0.27 15.88 -8.07
C SER A 198 -0.37 15.18 -9.27
N ASP A 199 -1.00 14.01 -9.05
CA ASP A 199 -1.61 13.18 -10.10
C ASP A 199 -3.11 13.47 -10.29
N LYS A 200 -3.74 12.72 -11.21
CA LYS A 200 -5.17 12.86 -11.58
C LYS A 200 -6.18 12.68 -10.43
N GLU A 201 -5.77 12.12 -9.31
CA GLU A 201 -6.63 11.98 -8.14
C GLU A 201 -6.53 13.19 -7.18
N LYS A 202 -5.77 14.26 -7.55
CA LYS A 202 -5.66 15.50 -6.78
C LYS A 202 -7.02 16.21 -6.75
N MET A 203 -7.52 16.51 -5.55
CA MET A 203 -8.80 17.20 -5.34
C MET A 203 -8.62 18.58 -4.70
N ILE A 204 -7.53 18.78 -3.98
CA ILE A 204 -7.25 20.01 -3.26
C ILE A 204 -6.63 20.99 -4.23
N SER A 205 -7.19 22.20 -4.31
CA SER A 205 -6.66 23.26 -5.17
C SER A 205 -5.32 23.78 -4.67
N ASP A 206 -4.56 24.41 -5.56
CA ASP A 206 -3.29 25.04 -5.16
C ASP A 206 -3.52 26.24 -4.22
N ASP A 207 -4.69 26.89 -4.31
CA ASP A 207 -5.04 28.00 -3.44
C ASP A 207 -5.43 27.49 -2.04
N ASP A 208 -6.18 26.39 -1.93
CA ASP A 208 -6.40 25.76 -0.62
C ASP A 208 -5.09 25.34 0.06
N ILE A 209 -4.12 24.84 -0.72
CA ILE A 209 -2.79 24.50 -0.19
C ILE A 209 -2.06 25.73 0.33
N LYS A 210 -2.13 26.88 -0.40
CA LYS A 210 -1.55 28.15 0.07
C LYS A 210 -2.19 28.64 1.37
N ASP A 211 -3.51 28.55 1.46
CA ASP A 211 -4.26 28.93 2.67
C ASP A 211 -3.87 28.05 3.87
N ILE A 212 -3.71 26.74 3.65
CA ILE A 212 -3.25 25.80 4.67
C ILE A 212 -1.83 26.16 5.12
N ILE A 213 -0.91 26.44 4.19
CA ILE A 213 0.46 26.87 4.49
C ILE A 213 0.45 28.18 5.29
N HIS A 214 -0.36 29.15 4.86
CA HIS A 214 -0.50 30.44 5.56
C HIS A 214 -0.98 30.23 7.00
N ASN A 215 -1.96 29.39 7.23
CA ASN A 215 -2.45 29.05 8.58
C ASN A 215 -1.35 28.44 9.46
N VAL A 216 -0.57 27.50 8.93
CA VAL A 216 0.56 26.88 9.65
C VAL A 216 1.63 27.92 10.03
N CYS A 217 2.02 28.76 9.06
CA CYS A 217 3.01 29.83 9.28
C CYS A 217 2.53 30.93 10.23
N SER A 218 1.20 31.20 10.26
CA SER A 218 0.62 32.18 11.19
C SER A 218 0.67 31.71 12.64
N LEU A 219 0.58 30.40 12.88
CA LEU A 219 0.69 29.79 14.20
C LEU A 219 2.16 29.65 14.66
N ASN A 220 3.06 29.41 13.74
CA ASN A 220 4.48 29.27 13.99
C ASN A 220 5.28 29.90 12.82
N PRO A 221 5.67 31.20 12.92
CA PRO A 221 6.35 31.91 11.84
C PRO A 221 7.72 31.35 11.45
N ASP A 222 8.38 30.64 12.36
CA ASP A 222 9.72 30.08 12.14
C ASP A 222 9.66 28.64 11.60
N ILE A 223 8.47 28.11 11.33
CA ILE A 223 8.32 26.72 10.85
C ILE A 223 8.81 26.57 9.40
N GLU A 224 9.70 25.61 9.19
CA GLU A 224 10.18 25.25 7.84
C GLU A 224 9.12 24.39 7.13
N ILE A 225 8.65 24.85 5.98
CA ILE A 225 7.70 24.09 5.15
C ILE A 225 8.48 23.24 4.15
N ILE A 226 8.30 21.91 4.23
CA ILE A 226 8.89 20.96 3.29
C ILE A 226 7.79 20.36 2.43
N GLN A 227 7.91 20.48 1.11
CA GLN A 227 7.01 19.82 0.17
C GLN A 227 7.63 18.51 -0.32
N THR A 228 6.85 17.45 -0.33
CA THR A 228 7.30 16.12 -0.77
C THR A 228 6.14 15.32 -1.35
N ASP A 229 6.44 14.16 -1.92
CA ASP A 229 5.46 13.17 -2.39
C ASP A 229 5.96 11.76 -2.06
N THR A 230 5.04 10.81 -1.98
CA THR A 230 5.37 9.38 -1.91
C THR A 230 5.72 8.80 -3.28
N VAL A 231 5.47 9.52 -4.37
CA VAL A 231 5.78 9.11 -5.74
C VAL A 231 7.07 9.75 -6.21
N GLN A 232 8.00 8.92 -6.68
CA GLN A 232 9.29 9.33 -7.23
C GLN A 232 9.46 8.75 -8.65
N ASN A 233 10.10 9.48 -9.56
CA ASN A 233 10.36 8.98 -10.91
C ASN A 233 11.62 8.11 -10.95
N ILE A 234 11.58 6.96 -10.27
CA ILE A 234 12.69 6.03 -10.17
C ILE A 234 12.25 4.58 -10.38
N PHE A 235 13.18 3.74 -10.81
CA PHE A 235 13.02 2.30 -10.82
C PHE A 235 13.44 1.72 -9.46
N VAL A 236 12.54 0.95 -8.85
CA VAL A 236 12.75 0.33 -7.54
C VAL A 236 12.70 -1.19 -7.67
N ASN A 237 13.83 -1.84 -7.49
CA ASN A 237 13.88 -3.30 -7.38
C ASN A 237 13.69 -3.76 -5.92
N PRO A 238 13.37 -5.05 -5.68
CA PRO A 238 13.14 -5.57 -4.33
C PRO A 238 14.30 -5.33 -3.34
N VAL A 239 15.55 -5.29 -3.83
CA VAL A 239 16.73 -5.09 -2.97
C VAL A 239 16.81 -3.67 -2.41
N LYS A 240 16.44 -2.67 -3.22
CA LYS A 240 16.47 -1.24 -2.81
C LYS A 240 15.23 -0.81 -2.04
N ARG A 241 14.12 -1.56 -2.16
CA ARG A 241 12.80 -1.22 -1.64
C ARG A 241 12.83 -0.87 -0.15
N LYS A 242 13.35 -1.78 0.68
CA LYS A 242 13.44 -1.60 2.13
C LYS A 242 14.04 -0.23 2.49
N LYS A 243 15.26 0.03 1.98
CA LYS A 243 15.96 1.28 2.28
C LYS A 243 15.19 2.52 1.84
N LEU A 244 14.55 2.49 0.68
CA LEU A 244 13.80 3.65 0.17
C LEU A 244 12.54 3.92 1.01
N VAL A 245 11.83 2.88 1.42
CA VAL A 245 10.66 2.98 2.29
C VAL A 245 11.07 3.49 3.67
N GLU A 246 12.08 2.89 4.28
CA GLU A 246 12.58 3.29 5.60
C GLU A 246 13.10 4.74 5.59
N ASN A 247 13.85 5.15 4.56
CA ASN A 247 14.30 6.53 4.41
C ASN A 247 13.13 7.52 4.30
N LYS A 248 12.03 7.15 3.62
CA LYS A 248 10.85 8.03 3.52
C LYS A 248 10.14 8.15 4.86
N ILE A 249 10.01 7.08 5.61
CA ILE A 249 9.44 7.13 6.97
C ILE A 249 10.36 7.94 7.90
N GLU A 250 11.69 7.75 7.80
CA GLU A 250 12.68 8.53 8.56
C GLU A 250 12.65 10.02 8.22
N GLU A 251 12.42 10.39 6.94
CA GLU A 251 12.19 11.80 6.55
C GLU A 251 11.04 12.40 7.36
N PHE A 252 9.95 11.64 7.52
CA PHE A 252 8.76 12.09 8.25
C PHE A 252 9.01 12.26 9.75
N THR A 253 9.90 11.45 10.37
CA THR A 253 10.23 11.62 11.81
C THR A 253 10.88 12.97 12.12
N LYS A 254 11.33 13.71 11.10
CA LYS A 254 11.97 15.03 11.25
C LYS A 254 10.97 16.19 11.29
N ALA A 255 9.68 15.90 11.22
CA ALA A 255 8.62 16.91 11.24
C ALA A 255 7.89 16.97 12.58
N ASN A 256 7.30 18.13 12.88
CA ASN A 256 6.35 18.31 13.98
C ASN A 256 4.92 18.01 13.55
N LEU A 257 4.63 18.23 12.25
CA LEU A 257 3.32 18.05 11.66
C LEU A 257 3.45 17.57 10.22
N ILE A 258 2.61 16.62 9.83
CA ILE A 258 2.47 16.18 8.44
C ILE A 258 1.08 16.56 7.96
N ILE A 259 1.01 17.13 6.77
CA ILE A 259 -0.22 17.45 6.06
C ILE A 259 -0.24 16.61 4.78
N THR A 260 -1.29 15.84 4.56
CA THR A 260 -1.32 14.92 3.40
C THR A 260 -2.73 14.59 2.92
N ASP A 261 -2.87 14.44 1.61
CA ASP A 261 -4.01 13.83 0.92
C ASP A 261 -3.68 12.42 0.38
N ARG A 262 -2.45 11.94 0.64
CA ARG A 262 -1.96 10.62 0.27
C ARG A 262 -2.27 9.58 1.36
N LEU A 263 -2.86 8.43 0.96
CA LEU A 263 -3.07 7.30 1.87
C LEU A 263 -1.77 6.90 2.57
N HIS A 264 -0.71 6.64 1.81
CA HIS A 264 0.56 6.23 2.41
C HIS A 264 1.36 7.40 2.99
N GLY A 265 1.04 8.65 2.66
CA GLY A 265 1.51 9.82 3.43
C GLY A 265 1.00 9.77 4.86
N MET A 266 -0.30 9.49 5.05
CA MET A 266 -0.92 9.29 6.36
C MET A 266 -0.30 8.09 7.10
N VAL A 267 -0.17 6.93 6.44
CA VAL A 267 0.38 5.73 7.08
C VAL A 267 1.86 5.90 7.45
N PHE A 268 2.65 6.56 6.62
CA PHE A 268 4.06 6.85 6.93
C PHE A 268 4.19 7.82 8.11
N GLY A 269 3.33 8.83 8.19
CA GLY A 269 3.26 9.71 9.35
C GLY A 269 2.90 8.95 10.63
N TYR A 270 1.93 8.04 10.54
CA TYR A 270 1.57 7.15 11.64
C TYR A 270 2.76 6.29 12.10
N LEU A 271 3.47 5.64 11.17
CA LEU A 271 4.64 4.81 11.49
C LEU A 271 5.82 5.64 12.02
N ALA A 272 5.94 6.89 11.58
CA ALA A 272 6.96 7.83 12.06
C ALA A 272 6.65 8.39 13.46
N GLY A 273 5.45 8.19 13.98
CA GLY A 273 5.03 8.74 15.27
C GLY A 273 4.80 10.26 15.26
N VAL A 274 4.47 10.83 14.11
CA VAL A 274 4.28 12.27 13.91
C VAL A 274 2.79 12.58 13.74
N PRO A 275 2.28 13.68 14.32
CA PRO A 275 0.91 14.13 14.09
C PRO A 275 0.62 14.35 12.60
N VAL A 276 -0.56 13.92 12.14
CA VAL A 276 -0.97 13.99 10.75
C VAL A 276 -2.33 14.65 10.58
N ALA A 277 -2.37 15.75 9.83
CA ALA A 277 -3.58 16.31 9.29
C ALA A 277 -3.86 15.65 7.93
N VAL A 278 -4.89 14.81 7.88
CA VAL A 278 -5.29 14.10 6.67
C VAL A 278 -6.34 14.91 5.96
N LEU A 279 -6.03 15.39 4.76
CA LEU A 279 -6.97 16.15 3.96
C LEU A 279 -7.90 15.21 3.22
N SER A 280 -9.20 15.49 3.30
CA SER A 280 -10.22 14.66 2.65
C SER A 280 -10.05 14.69 1.13
N ASN A 281 -10.14 13.53 0.52
CA ASN A 281 -10.32 13.40 -0.92
C ASN A 281 -11.59 12.57 -1.18
N LEU A 282 -12.08 12.58 -2.41
CA LEU A 282 -13.28 11.80 -2.81
C LEU A 282 -13.10 10.29 -2.68
N ASN A 283 -11.88 9.83 -2.43
CA ASN A 283 -11.58 8.41 -2.38
C ASN A 283 -11.82 7.82 -1.00
N HIS A 284 -12.77 6.91 -0.90
CA HIS A 284 -13.01 6.08 0.29
C HIS A 284 -11.75 5.35 0.82
N LYS A 285 -10.70 5.22 0.00
CA LYS A 285 -9.43 4.57 0.34
C LYS A 285 -8.75 5.19 1.56
N VAL A 286 -8.60 6.52 1.57
CA VAL A 286 -7.94 7.22 2.68
C VAL A 286 -8.76 7.11 3.93
N ALA A 287 -10.06 7.41 3.84
CA ALA A 287 -11.00 7.31 4.95
C ALA A 287 -11.08 5.87 5.51
N GLY A 288 -11.10 4.88 4.62
CA GLY A 288 -11.20 3.48 5.01
C GLY A 288 -9.96 2.95 5.73
N VAL A 289 -8.75 3.36 5.32
CA VAL A 289 -7.52 3.00 6.03
C VAL A 289 -7.37 3.84 7.30
N TYR A 290 -7.78 5.12 7.29
CA TYR A 290 -7.86 5.95 8.49
C TYR A 290 -8.68 5.29 9.59
N ASP A 291 -9.79 4.63 9.26
CA ASP A 291 -10.64 3.92 10.24
C ASP A 291 -9.88 2.90 11.11
N TRP A 292 -8.78 2.35 10.62
CA TRP A 292 -7.94 1.44 11.39
C TRP A 292 -7.08 2.15 12.44
N ILE A 293 -6.69 3.41 12.18
CA ILE A 293 -5.74 4.18 13.01
C ILE A 293 -6.38 5.39 13.72
N LYS A 294 -7.65 5.67 13.51
CA LYS A 294 -8.37 6.82 14.10
C LYS A 294 -8.44 6.82 15.64
N GLY A 295 -8.08 5.70 16.29
CA GLY A 295 -7.88 5.66 17.72
C GLY A 295 -6.70 6.49 18.21
N ASN A 296 -5.77 6.83 17.31
CA ASN A 296 -4.68 7.76 17.59
C ASN A 296 -5.16 9.21 17.38
N THR A 297 -5.30 9.98 18.46
CA THR A 297 -5.82 11.36 18.44
C THR A 297 -4.91 12.33 17.67
N LYS A 298 -3.65 11.98 17.47
CA LYS A 298 -2.68 12.80 16.70
C LYS A 298 -2.81 12.61 15.19
N ILE A 299 -3.70 11.74 14.73
CA ILE A 299 -4.01 11.59 13.30
C ILE A 299 -5.47 11.94 13.12
N ARG A 300 -5.74 13.01 12.37
CA ARG A 300 -7.11 13.48 12.15
C ARG A 300 -7.41 13.74 10.70
N MET A 301 -8.59 13.29 10.28
CA MET A 301 -9.13 13.64 8.96
C MET A 301 -9.84 14.98 9.05
N MET A 302 -9.38 15.95 8.25
CA MET A 302 -9.89 17.30 8.21
C MET A 302 -11.11 17.42 7.31
N LYS A 303 -12.19 17.97 7.83
CA LYS A 303 -13.45 18.23 7.09
C LYS A 303 -13.58 19.68 6.66
N SER A 304 -12.80 20.57 7.26
CA SER A 304 -12.83 22.00 6.99
C SER A 304 -11.52 22.68 7.37
N THR A 305 -11.29 23.88 6.83
CA THR A 305 -10.16 24.75 7.19
C THR A 305 -10.17 25.17 8.67
N LYS A 306 -11.37 25.34 9.27
CA LYS A 306 -11.51 25.65 10.69
C LYS A 306 -11.04 24.49 11.58
N GLU A 307 -11.43 23.26 11.23
CA GLU A 307 -11.01 22.05 11.95
C GLU A 307 -9.49 21.85 11.82
N PHE A 308 -8.93 22.12 10.63
CA PHE A 308 -7.49 22.11 10.37
C PHE A 308 -6.76 23.13 11.27
N GLY A 309 -7.24 24.40 11.34
CA GLY A 309 -6.63 25.43 12.17
C GLY A 309 -6.61 25.05 13.66
N GLY A 310 -7.71 24.51 14.18
CA GLY A 310 -7.77 24.03 15.57
C GLY A 310 -6.81 22.88 15.84
N PHE A 311 -6.69 21.91 14.91
CA PHE A 311 -5.73 20.82 15.05
C PHE A 311 -4.28 21.31 15.00
N CYS A 312 -3.94 22.23 14.09
CA CYS A 312 -2.61 22.83 14.02
C CYS A 312 -2.26 23.58 15.32
N GLN A 313 -3.21 24.33 15.89
CA GLN A 313 -3.02 25.03 17.16
C GLN A 313 -2.69 24.04 18.28
N GLU A 314 -3.47 22.97 18.42
CA GLU A 314 -3.22 21.90 19.41
C GLU A 314 -1.81 21.29 19.23
N ILE A 315 -1.42 20.96 17.99
CA ILE A 315 -0.17 20.25 17.72
C ILE A 315 1.06 21.15 17.85
N LEU A 316 0.98 22.42 17.44
CA LEU A 316 2.13 23.31 17.35
C LEU A 316 2.33 24.16 18.63
N LEU A 317 1.26 24.45 19.38
CA LEU A 317 1.31 25.37 20.53
C LEU A 317 1.11 24.67 21.88
N GLU A 318 0.46 23.50 21.94
CA GLU A 318 0.20 22.80 23.19
C GLU A 318 1.26 21.76 23.53
N GLU A 319 1.38 21.40 24.82
CA GLU A 319 2.27 20.35 25.26
C GLU A 319 1.85 18.98 24.68
N LYS A 320 2.83 18.20 24.25
CA LYS A 320 2.63 16.96 23.49
C LYS A 320 2.14 15.84 24.41
N GLU A 321 0.90 15.40 24.20
CA GLU A 321 0.47 14.08 24.66
C GLU A 321 1.30 12.97 24.03
N GLU A 322 1.40 11.82 24.72
CA GLU A 322 2.11 10.66 24.23
C GLU A 322 1.47 10.12 22.95
N TYR A 323 2.29 9.73 21.97
CA TYR A 323 1.82 9.18 20.71
C TYR A 323 1.43 7.72 20.90
N PHE A 324 0.18 7.39 20.60
CA PHE A 324 -0.38 6.05 20.77
C PHE A 324 -0.38 5.25 19.47
N TYR A 325 0.07 4.01 19.51
CA TYR A 325 -0.02 3.08 18.39
C TYR A 325 -1.10 2.04 18.62
N VAL A 326 -1.92 1.83 17.58
CA VAL A 326 -2.96 0.80 17.60
C VAL A 326 -2.32 -0.59 17.47
N ASP A 327 -2.75 -1.54 18.30
CA ASP A 327 -2.30 -2.94 18.16
C ASP A 327 -3.07 -3.65 17.02
N PHE A 328 -2.32 -4.08 16.01
CA PHE A 328 -2.84 -4.80 14.85
C PHE A 328 -2.63 -6.32 14.90
N LYS A 329 -1.96 -6.87 15.92
CA LYS A 329 -1.59 -8.29 15.96
C LYS A 329 -2.76 -9.23 15.68
N GLY A 330 -3.90 -9.02 16.35
CA GLY A 330 -5.11 -9.83 16.14
C GLY A 330 -5.82 -9.57 14.80
N LYS A 331 -5.56 -8.45 14.13
CA LYS A 331 -6.27 -8.07 12.89
C LYS A 331 -5.78 -8.85 11.67
N TYR A 332 -4.54 -9.33 11.69
CA TYR A 332 -3.99 -10.18 10.62
C TYR A 332 -4.21 -11.68 10.84
N GLN A 333 -4.74 -12.07 12.00
CA GLN A 333 -4.94 -13.47 12.36
C GLN A 333 -5.72 -14.29 11.32
N PRO A 334 -6.83 -13.78 10.70
CA PRO A 334 -7.54 -14.54 9.68
C PRO A 334 -6.69 -14.82 8.42
N LEU A 335 -5.78 -13.92 8.06
CA LEU A 335 -4.84 -14.12 6.95
C LEU A 335 -3.74 -15.12 7.34
N ILE A 336 -3.21 -15.03 8.57
CA ILE A 336 -2.20 -15.96 9.11
C ILE A 336 -2.73 -17.38 9.05
N GLU A 337 -3.96 -17.62 9.54
CA GLU A 337 -4.59 -18.95 9.52
C GLU A 337 -4.71 -19.53 8.11
N ILE A 338 -4.97 -18.69 7.10
CA ILE A 338 -5.03 -19.15 5.70
C ILE A 338 -3.64 -19.49 5.18
N VAL A 339 -2.64 -18.66 5.50
CA VAL A 339 -1.26 -18.89 5.07
C VAL A 339 -0.69 -20.19 5.66
N GLU A 340 -1.00 -20.48 6.92
CA GLU A 340 -0.49 -21.65 7.64
C GLU A 340 -1.25 -22.94 7.36
N LYS A 341 -2.49 -22.86 6.83
CA LYS A 341 -3.23 -24.04 6.34
C LYS A 341 -2.61 -24.53 5.01
N VAL A 342 -1.52 -25.26 5.10
CA VAL A 342 -0.84 -25.92 3.94
C VAL A 342 -0.98 -27.41 4.03
#